data_e3dd2b43ddcff4d4aeec77e17d786f05
#
_entry.id   e3dd2b43ddcff4d4aeec77e17d786f05
#
_cell.length_a   1.000
_cell.length_b   1.000
_cell.length_c   1.000
_cell.angle_alpha   90.00
_cell.angle_beta   90.00
_cell.angle_gamma   90.00
#
_symmetry.space_group_name_H-M   'P 1'
#
loop_
_entity.id
_entity.type
_entity.pdbx_description
1 polymer ?
#
loop_
_entity_poly.entity_id
_entity_poly.type
_entity_poly.pdbx_seq_one_letter_code
_entity_poly.pdbx_strand_id
1 'polypeptide(L)'
;MKKLSVIVPCYKAERYIERCLNGLLAQSYKNLEIIVVVDGIVDRTAEIAERYPVKMIVFEKNQGLSAARNIGIKESTGEYIHFMDVDDTITDGFYENLMDAITRNDADIACSGIINQKKAYKCQIFSREKVYSSSADKMKVTWVAKWGYVWRYVFRKSMLLKNKLCFEVGRTIEDLPFSFKALYYAKSVVTVPQTAYTYSFSDNSILNTQDLAKKMRCRRDLAHSRELIRNFANEHNLSVPGIGYHPGILVYLARKFCLTTAAAFGYKCF
;
A
#
# COMPACT_ATOMS: atom_id res chain seq x y z
N MET A 1 19.56 12.38 -7.58
CA MET A 1 18.50 11.41 -7.26
C MET A 1 17.62 12.01 -6.18
N LYS A 2 16.29 11.89 -6.28
CA LYS A 2 15.31 12.37 -5.29
C LYS A 2 15.27 11.44 -4.07
N LYS A 3 15.12 11.98 -2.86
CA LYS A 3 15.11 11.16 -1.65
C LYS A 3 13.72 10.50 -1.45
N LEU A 4 13.71 9.19 -1.18
CA LEU A 4 12.52 8.41 -0.85
C LEU A 4 12.57 7.99 0.62
N SER A 5 11.52 8.33 1.39
CA SER A 5 11.34 7.81 2.75
C SER A 5 10.44 6.58 2.72
N VAL A 6 10.95 5.46 3.19
CA VAL A 6 10.22 4.19 3.35
C VAL A 6 9.81 4.05 4.80
N ILE A 7 8.51 4.12 5.07
CA ILE A 7 7.92 4.02 6.41
C ILE A 7 7.55 2.56 6.65
N VAL A 8 8.11 1.97 7.69
CA VAL A 8 7.92 0.56 8.07
C VAL A 8 7.27 0.51 9.47
N PRO A 9 5.93 0.47 9.56
CA PRO A 9 5.25 0.28 10.84
C PRO A 9 5.44 -1.14 11.33
N CYS A 10 5.79 -1.30 12.62
CA CYS A 10 6.13 -2.58 13.22
C CYS A 10 5.38 -2.77 14.56
N TYR A 11 4.64 -3.86 14.68
CA TYR A 11 4.07 -4.34 15.92
C TYR A 11 4.18 -5.86 16.01
N LYS A 12 4.86 -6.39 17.04
CA LYS A 12 5.16 -7.84 17.14
C LYS A 12 5.81 -8.40 15.88
N ALA A 13 6.85 -7.73 15.41
CA ALA A 13 7.46 -7.97 14.11
C ALA A 13 8.84 -8.64 14.17
N GLU A 14 9.28 -9.16 15.33
CA GLU A 14 10.61 -9.75 15.52
C GLU A 14 10.97 -10.83 14.49
N ARG A 15 9.96 -11.57 13.97
CA ARG A 15 10.15 -12.63 12.97
C ARG A 15 10.32 -12.11 11.54
N TYR A 16 9.97 -10.85 11.28
CA TYR A 16 9.89 -10.31 9.92
C TYR A 16 10.86 -9.16 9.68
N ILE A 17 11.14 -8.35 10.72
CA ILE A 17 11.87 -7.10 10.60
C ILE A 17 13.25 -7.24 9.96
N GLU A 18 14.01 -8.27 10.31
CA GLU A 18 15.34 -8.52 9.74
C GLU A 18 15.28 -8.78 8.24
N ARG A 19 14.36 -9.66 7.80
CA ARG A 19 14.15 -9.94 6.37
C ARG A 19 13.71 -8.69 5.61
N CYS A 20 12.78 -7.92 6.19
CA CYS A 20 12.28 -6.69 5.61
C CYS A 20 13.41 -5.68 5.39
N LEU A 21 14.20 -5.39 6.44
CA LEU A 21 15.29 -4.42 6.37
C LEU A 21 16.40 -4.85 5.41
N ASN A 22 16.78 -6.12 5.41
CA ASN A 22 17.73 -6.67 4.43
C ASN A 22 17.22 -6.50 2.99
N GLY A 23 15.94 -6.77 2.73
CA GLY A 23 15.32 -6.59 1.41
C GLY A 23 15.27 -5.11 0.97
N LEU A 24 15.04 -4.18 1.89
CA LEU A 24 15.06 -2.74 1.61
C LEU A 24 16.48 -2.24 1.32
N LEU A 25 17.47 -2.65 2.09
CA LEU A 25 18.87 -2.24 1.92
C LEU A 25 19.51 -2.86 0.67
N ALA A 26 19.04 -4.03 0.23
CA ALA A 26 19.49 -4.69 -1.01
C ALA A 26 18.98 -4.00 -2.28
N GLN A 27 17.98 -3.10 -2.21
CA GLN A 27 17.46 -2.40 -3.38
C GLN A 27 18.54 -1.57 -4.09
N SER A 28 18.46 -1.51 -5.43
CA SER A 28 19.40 -0.74 -6.27
C SER A 28 19.33 0.76 -6.04
N TYR A 29 18.14 1.31 -5.75
CA TYR A 29 17.95 2.72 -5.41
C TYR A 29 18.57 3.07 -4.05
N LYS A 30 19.61 3.91 -4.03
CA LYS A 30 20.42 4.15 -2.81
C LYS A 30 20.00 5.39 -2.00
N ASN A 31 19.24 6.33 -2.57
CA ASN A 31 18.82 7.53 -1.83
C ASN A 31 17.54 7.26 -1.03
N LEU A 32 17.62 6.24 -0.15
CA LEU A 32 16.56 5.80 0.74
C LEU A 32 16.76 6.34 2.16
N GLU A 33 15.67 6.75 2.78
CA GLU A 33 15.54 6.93 4.22
C GLU A 33 14.57 5.88 4.73
N ILE A 34 15.03 4.91 5.50
CA ILE A 34 14.17 3.89 6.10
C ILE A 34 13.78 4.35 7.50
N ILE A 35 12.48 4.45 7.76
CA ILE A 35 11.91 4.89 9.04
C ILE A 35 11.13 3.72 9.63
N VAL A 36 11.69 3.08 10.64
CA VAL A 36 11.03 2.01 11.40
C VAL A 36 10.23 2.63 12.53
N VAL A 37 8.93 2.39 12.57
CA VAL A 37 8.06 2.85 13.65
C VAL A 37 7.62 1.65 14.47
N VAL A 38 8.21 1.45 15.63
CA VAL A 38 7.87 0.38 16.58
C VAL A 38 6.68 0.82 17.42
N ASP A 39 5.53 0.19 17.20
CA ASP A 39 4.25 0.54 17.81
C ASP A 39 4.02 -0.23 19.11
N GLY A 40 4.81 0.07 20.14
CA GLY A 40 4.84 -0.58 21.44
C GLY A 40 5.95 -1.61 21.60
N ILE A 41 6.62 -1.59 22.74
CA ILE A 41 7.75 -2.48 23.05
C ILE A 41 7.19 -3.77 23.68
N VAL A 42 6.92 -4.78 22.86
CA VAL A 42 6.28 -6.04 23.28
C VAL A 42 7.05 -7.29 22.87
N ASP A 43 8.10 -7.15 22.04
CA ASP A 43 9.00 -8.19 21.57
C ASP A 43 10.37 -7.58 21.20
N ARG A 44 11.24 -8.35 20.56
CA ARG A 44 12.60 -7.91 20.20
C ARG A 44 12.67 -7.08 18.90
N THR A 45 11.56 -6.59 18.37
CA THR A 45 11.53 -5.81 17.12
C THR A 45 12.46 -4.60 17.16
N ALA A 46 12.42 -3.82 18.25
CA ALA A 46 13.28 -2.63 18.42
C ALA A 46 14.75 -3.02 18.48
N GLU A 47 15.12 -3.98 19.32
CA GLU A 47 16.49 -4.49 19.48
C GLU A 47 17.09 -4.96 18.14
N ILE A 48 16.30 -5.63 17.32
CA ILE A 48 16.76 -6.10 16.01
C ILE A 48 16.94 -4.91 15.05
N ALA A 49 16.00 -3.96 15.02
CA ALA A 49 16.05 -2.81 14.13
C ALA A 49 17.24 -1.87 14.44
N GLU A 50 17.65 -1.75 15.70
CA GLU A 50 18.81 -0.94 16.13
C GLU A 50 20.14 -1.36 15.47
N ARG A 51 20.23 -2.58 14.97
CA ARG A 51 21.43 -3.09 14.29
C ARG A 51 21.55 -2.60 12.84
N TYR A 52 20.54 -1.90 12.34
CA TYR A 52 20.43 -1.47 10.96
C TYR A 52 20.56 0.06 10.83
N PRO A 53 21.05 0.59 9.71
CA PRO A 53 21.16 2.03 9.45
C PRO A 53 19.77 2.63 9.12
N VAL A 54 18.89 2.67 10.11
CA VAL A 54 17.51 3.15 9.97
C VAL A 54 17.21 4.25 10.99
N LYS A 55 16.27 5.14 10.67
CA LYS A 55 15.69 6.06 11.66
C LYS A 55 14.64 5.28 12.44
N MET A 56 14.79 5.19 13.76
CA MET A 56 13.80 4.55 14.63
C MET A 56 12.91 5.56 15.33
N ILE A 57 11.63 5.23 15.41
CA ILE A 57 10.63 5.90 16.24
C ILE A 57 9.96 4.81 17.07
N VAL A 58 9.92 4.98 18.38
CA VAL A 58 9.40 3.96 19.30
C VAL A 58 8.27 4.56 20.11
N PHE A 59 7.09 3.96 20.05
CA PHE A 59 5.99 4.27 20.96
C PHE A 59 6.10 3.38 22.21
N GLU A 60 5.91 3.94 23.40
CA GLU A 60 5.87 3.17 24.64
C GLU A 60 4.71 2.17 24.66
N LYS A 61 3.56 2.56 24.09
CA LYS A 61 2.34 1.75 24.02
C LYS A 61 1.82 1.71 22.59
N ASN A 62 1.17 0.61 22.24
CA ASN A 62 0.54 0.46 20.94
C ASN A 62 -0.54 1.54 20.69
N GLN A 63 -0.35 2.32 19.62
CA GLN A 63 -1.25 3.38 19.16
C GLN A 63 -1.96 3.02 17.85
N GLY A 64 -1.56 1.91 17.22
CA GLY A 64 -2.14 1.36 16.01
C GLY A 64 -1.45 1.80 14.72
N LEU A 65 -1.68 1.03 13.67
CA LEU A 65 -1.04 1.16 12.35
C LEU A 65 -1.16 2.56 11.74
N SER A 66 -2.34 3.20 11.88
CA SER A 66 -2.59 4.57 11.42
C SER A 66 -1.68 5.58 12.09
N ALA A 67 -1.52 5.49 13.42
CA ALA A 67 -0.64 6.39 14.18
C ALA A 67 0.81 6.22 13.76
N ALA A 68 1.26 4.98 13.59
CA ALA A 68 2.61 4.67 13.14
C ALA A 68 2.89 5.21 11.73
N ARG A 69 1.95 5.07 10.78
CA ARG A 69 2.10 5.65 9.44
C ARG A 69 2.09 7.18 9.47
N ASN A 70 1.23 7.80 10.27
CA ASN A 70 1.12 9.25 10.38
C ASN A 70 2.39 9.88 10.95
N ILE A 71 2.97 9.30 12.01
CA ILE A 71 4.24 9.81 12.56
C ILE A 71 5.38 9.60 11.55
N GLY A 72 5.37 8.50 10.80
CA GLY A 72 6.32 8.27 9.72
C GLY A 72 6.25 9.34 8.63
N ILE A 73 5.04 9.76 8.20
CA ILE A 73 4.86 10.89 7.26
C ILE A 73 5.47 12.19 7.84
N LYS A 74 5.15 12.49 9.10
CA LYS A 74 5.63 13.70 9.77
C LYS A 74 7.14 13.74 9.84
N GLU A 75 7.75 12.66 10.26
CA GLU A 75 9.18 12.53 10.53
C GLU A 75 10.05 12.23 9.29
N SER A 76 9.42 11.94 8.14
CA SER A 76 10.14 11.71 6.88
C SER A 76 10.80 12.99 6.37
N THR A 77 11.97 12.86 5.72
CA THR A 77 12.69 13.97 5.09
C THR A 77 12.73 13.86 3.56
N GLY A 78 12.28 12.72 3.01
CA GLY A 78 12.24 12.47 1.57
C GLY A 78 11.19 13.32 0.84
N GLU A 79 11.45 13.60 -0.43
CA GLU A 79 10.47 14.23 -1.32
C GLU A 79 9.32 13.28 -1.67
N TYR A 80 9.58 11.99 -1.55
CA TYR A 80 8.62 10.92 -1.81
C TYR A 80 8.49 10.00 -0.59
N ILE A 81 7.34 9.34 -0.49
CA ILE A 81 7.00 8.44 0.62
C ILE A 81 6.50 7.11 0.05
N HIS A 82 6.96 6.01 0.64
CA HIS A 82 6.42 4.67 0.48
C HIS A 82 6.07 4.09 1.85
N PHE A 83 5.01 3.29 1.92
CA PHE A 83 4.64 2.51 3.11
C PHE A 83 4.94 1.04 2.84
N MET A 84 5.74 0.43 3.69
CA MET A 84 6.14 -0.98 3.58
C MET A 84 5.63 -1.76 4.79
N ASP A 85 4.74 -2.72 4.58
CA ASP A 85 4.32 -3.61 5.65
C ASP A 85 5.44 -4.63 5.92
N VAL A 86 5.80 -4.80 7.19
CA VAL A 86 7.03 -5.49 7.63
C VAL A 86 7.08 -6.98 7.26
N ASP A 87 5.93 -7.63 7.05
CA ASP A 87 5.79 -9.03 6.70
C ASP A 87 5.78 -9.31 5.18
N ASP A 88 5.78 -8.26 4.36
CA ASP A 88 5.73 -8.32 2.90
C ASP A 88 7.13 -8.27 2.24
N THR A 89 7.15 -8.37 0.89
CA THR A 89 8.36 -8.26 0.07
C THR A 89 8.09 -7.46 -1.20
N ILE A 90 9.17 -7.02 -1.85
CA ILE A 90 9.14 -6.27 -3.11
C ILE A 90 10.09 -6.90 -4.11
N THR A 91 9.84 -6.70 -5.41
CA THR A 91 10.73 -7.16 -6.48
C THR A 91 12.06 -6.41 -6.47
N ASP A 92 13.08 -7.02 -7.06
CA ASP A 92 14.34 -6.34 -7.31
C ASP A 92 14.12 -5.11 -8.19
N GLY A 93 14.85 -4.01 -7.92
CA GLY A 93 14.68 -2.75 -8.63
C GLY A 93 13.35 -2.04 -8.39
N PHE A 94 12.56 -2.46 -7.37
CA PHE A 94 11.24 -1.90 -7.09
C PHE A 94 11.28 -0.38 -6.93
N TYR A 95 12.17 0.14 -6.10
CA TYR A 95 12.27 1.58 -5.89
C TYR A 95 12.89 2.31 -7.06
N GLU A 96 13.88 1.74 -7.73
CA GLU A 96 14.48 2.34 -8.91
C GLU A 96 13.44 2.57 -10.00
N ASN A 97 12.69 1.54 -10.36
CA ASN A 97 11.65 1.62 -11.38
C ASN A 97 10.54 2.63 -11.03
N LEU A 98 10.06 2.63 -9.77
CA LEU A 98 9.03 3.57 -9.33
C LEU A 98 9.53 5.02 -9.29
N MET A 99 10.75 5.24 -8.79
CA MET A 99 11.33 6.56 -8.67
C MET A 99 11.72 7.16 -10.03
N ASP A 100 12.20 6.34 -10.95
CA ASP A 100 12.47 6.76 -12.33
C ASP A 100 11.17 7.15 -13.05
N ALA A 101 10.15 6.31 -12.97
CA ALA A 101 8.87 6.58 -13.61
C ALA A 101 8.19 7.85 -13.03
N ILE A 102 8.14 8.00 -11.70
CA ILE A 102 7.51 9.16 -11.07
C ILE A 102 8.25 10.47 -11.37
N THR A 103 9.58 10.40 -11.41
CA THR A 103 10.43 11.59 -11.67
C THR A 103 10.37 12.00 -13.14
N ARG A 104 10.53 11.05 -14.06
CA ARG A 104 10.52 11.29 -15.51
C ARG A 104 9.19 11.87 -15.98
N ASN A 105 8.08 11.40 -15.41
CA ASN A 105 6.74 11.85 -15.77
C ASN A 105 6.24 13.03 -14.90
N ASP A 106 7.02 13.53 -13.95
CA ASP A 106 6.62 14.52 -12.95
C ASP A 106 5.26 14.16 -12.31
N ALA A 107 5.02 12.87 -12.08
CA ALA A 107 3.77 12.39 -11.49
C ALA A 107 3.74 12.60 -9.98
N ASP A 108 2.53 12.61 -9.39
CA ASP A 108 2.38 12.71 -7.94
C ASP A 108 2.37 11.33 -7.27
N ILE A 109 2.01 10.28 -8.04
CA ILE A 109 1.97 8.90 -7.54
C ILE A 109 2.55 7.96 -8.61
N ALA A 110 3.46 7.06 -8.20
CA ALA A 110 3.79 5.87 -8.97
C ALA A 110 3.09 4.65 -8.38
N CYS A 111 2.57 3.78 -9.23
CA CYS A 111 1.78 2.62 -8.86
C CYS A 111 2.44 1.34 -9.37
N SER A 112 2.83 0.45 -8.45
CA SER A 112 3.34 -0.88 -8.77
C SER A 112 2.24 -1.89 -9.05
N GLY A 113 2.59 -3.01 -9.64
CA GLY A 113 1.79 -4.22 -9.65
C GLY A 113 1.61 -4.81 -8.25
N ILE A 114 0.80 -5.86 -8.17
CA ILE A 114 0.52 -6.62 -6.95
C ILE A 114 0.69 -8.10 -7.26
N ILE A 115 1.45 -8.80 -6.43
CA ILE A 115 1.47 -10.24 -6.35
C ILE A 115 0.85 -10.63 -5.01
N ASN A 116 -0.23 -11.39 -5.02
CA ASN A 116 -0.84 -11.90 -3.80
C ASN A 116 -0.59 -13.41 -3.74
N GLN A 117 0.24 -13.85 -2.80
CA GLN A 117 0.67 -15.25 -2.69
C GLN A 117 -0.47 -16.24 -2.44
N LYS A 118 -1.57 -15.81 -1.80
CA LYS A 118 -2.72 -16.68 -1.52
C LYS A 118 -3.86 -16.60 -2.52
N LYS A 119 -4.00 -15.45 -3.18
CA LYS A 119 -5.19 -15.14 -3.96
C LYS A 119 -4.80 -14.61 -5.34
N ALA A 120 -4.48 -15.53 -6.27
CA ALA A 120 -4.06 -15.18 -7.63
C ALA A 120 -5.01 -14.18 -8.32
N TYR A 121 -6.33 -14.24 -8.05
CA TYR A 121 -7.30 -13.29 -8.55
C TYR A 121 -7.16 -11.85 -8.00
N LYS A 122 -6.28 -11.64 -7.02
CA LYS A 122 -5.89 -10.33 -6.50
C LYS A 122 -4.55 -9.83 -7.04
N CYS A 123 -3.95 -10.54 -7.96
CA CYS A 123 -2.75 -10.08 -8.64
C CYS A 123 -3.10 -9.07 -9.72
N GLN A 124 -2.23 -8.08 -9.90
CA GLN A 124 -2.30 -7.11 -10.98
C GLN A 124 -0.89 -6.75 -11.43
N ILE A 125 -0.54 -7.02 -12.66
CA ILE A 125 0.75 -6.63 -13.24
C ILE A 125 0.47 -5.69 -14.41
N PHE A 126 1.19 -4.60 -14.48
CA PHE A 126 1.11 -3.66 -15.59
C PHE A 126 2.03 -4.11 -16.73
N SER A 127 1.52 -4.10 -17.96
CA SER A 127 2.29 -4.47 -19.16
C SER A 127 3.11 -3.33 -19.74
N ARG A 128 2.76 -2.08 -19.40
CA ARG A 128 3.43 -0.87 -19.89
C ARG A 128 3.36 0.26 -18.88
N GLU A 129 4.33 1.17 -18.97
CA GLU A 129 4.25 2.45 -18.31
C GLU A 129 3.18 3.33 -18.96
N LYS A 130 2.32 3.91 -18.13
CA LYS A 130 1.29 4.83 -18.61
C LYS A 130 0.91 5.83 -17.52
N VAL A 131 0.73 7.09 -17.95
CA VAL A 131 0.27 8.18 -17.08
C VAL A 131 -1.23 8.36 -17.20
N TYR A 132 -1.89 8.54 -16.06
CA TYR A 132 -3.32 8.78 -15.93
C TYR A 132 -3.56 10.07 -15.15
N SER A 133 -4.30 11.02 -15.73
CA SER A 133 -4.57 12.33 -15.11
C SER A 133 -6.02 12.50 -14.70
N SER A 134 -6.99 11.87 -15.41
CA SER A 134 -8.39 11.94 -14.99
C SER A 134 -8.65 11.13 -13.73
N SER A 135 -9.47 11.64 -12.81
CA SER A 135 -9.80 10.93 -11.56
C SER A 135 -10.45 9.58 -11.83
N ALA A 136 -11.31 9.48 -12.83
CA ALA A 136 -11.95 8.22 -13.21
C ALA A 136 -10.94 7.16 -13.66
N ASP A 137 -9.97 7.54 -14.53
CA ASP A 137 -8.96 6.59 -15.02
C ASP A 137 -7.98 6.18 -13.93
N LYS A 138 -7.53 7.12 -13.08
CA LYS A 138 -6.67 6.83 -11.92
C LYS A 138 -7.32 5.79 -11.01
N MET A 139 -8.58 5.99 -10.65
CA MET A 139 -9.33 5.09 -9.78
C MET A 139 -9.64 3.75 -10.45
N LYS A 140 -9.93 3.75 -11.75
CA LYS A 140 -10.18 2.54 -12.53
C LYS A 140 -8.95 1.66 -12.65
N VAL A 141 -7.80 2.24 -13.04
CA VAL A 141 -6.56 1.46 -13.28
C VAL A 141 -6.00 0.89 -11.97
N THR A 142 -6.13 1.60 -10.87
CA THR A 142 -5.62 1.17 -9.56
C THR A 142 -6.60 0.28 -8.80
N TRP A 143 -7.87 0.24 -9.18
CA TRP A 143 -8.94 -0.46 -8.47
C TRP A 143 -9.08 -0.01 -7.01
N VAL A 144 -8.72 1.23 -6.70
CA VAL A 144 -8.62 1.74 -5.34
C VAL A 144 -9.92 1.62 -4.56
N ALA A 145 -11.08 1.80 -5.19
CA ALA A 145 -12.37 1.65 -4.53
C ALA A 145 -12.60 0.23 -3.96
N LYS A 146 -11.87 -0.76 -4.48
CA LYS A 146 -11.93 -2.15 -4.04
C LYS A 146 -10.71 -2.56 -3.23
N TRP A 147 -9.53 -2.04 -3.59
CA TRP A 147 -8.24 -2.40 -3.02
C TRP A 147 -7.48 -1.13 -2.62
N GLY A 148 -7.69 -0.68 -1.40
CA GLY A 148 -7.07 0.53 -0.85
C GLY A 148 -5.55 0.45 -0.65
N TYR A 149 -4.95 -0.68 -0.91
CA TYR A 149 -3.56 -1.07 -0.68
C TYR A 149 -2.54 0.06 -0.83
N VAL A 150 -2.25 0.77 0.27
CA VAL A 150 -1.36 1.93 0.30
C VAL A 150 0.09 1.57 -0.07
N TRP A 151 0.52 0.37 0.26
CA TRP A 151 1.86 -0.14 0.08
C TRP A 151 2.29 -0.36 -1.39
N ARG A 152 1.38 -0.28 -2.35
CA ARG A 152 1.71 -0.36 -3.78
C ARG A 152 2.11 0.98 -4.41
N TYR A 153 2.04 2.08 -3.66
CA TYR A 153 2.22 3.42 -4.19
C TYR A 153 3.45 4.10 -3.60
N VAL A 154 4.19 4.80 -4.45
CA VAL A 154 5.11 5.86 -4.05
C VAL A 154 4.40 7.19 -4.24
N PHE A 155 4.34 8.01 -3.19
CA PHE A 155 3.62 9.28 -3.15
C PHE A 155 4.59 10.45 -3.12
N ARG A 156 4.32 11.53 -3.85
CA ARG A 156 4.96 12.82 -3.65
C ARG A 156 4.52 13.41 -2.30
N LYS A 157 5.45 13.60 -1.37
CA LYS A 157 5.14 14.07 0.00
C LYS A 157 4.40 15.41 0.01
N SER A 158 4.82 16.37 -0.82
CA SER A 158 4.18 17.69 -0.88
C SER A 158 2.70 17.62 -1.26
N MET A 159 2.30 16.66 -2.10
CA MET A 159 0.89 16.43 -2.44
C MET A 159 0.09 15.94 -1.23
N LEU A 160 0.65 15.01 -0.44
CA LEU A 160 0.01 14.54 0.79
C LEU A 160 -0.19 15.66 1.81
N LEU A 161 0.86 16.46 2.05
CA LEU A 161 0.84 17.56 3.01
C LEU A 161 -0.11 18.69 2.59
N LYS A 162 -0.06 19.10 1.31
CA LYS A 162 -0.94 20.15 0.75
C LYS A 162 -2.42 19.81 0.96
N ASN A 163 -2.78 18.54 0.83
CA ASN A 163 -4.16 18.08 0.94
C ASN A 163 -4.49 17.53 2.34
N LYS A 164 -3.59 17.69 3.32
CA LYS A 164 -3.76 17.27 4.72
C LYS A 164 -4.15 15.79 4.84
N LEU A 165 -3.58 14.93 3.97
CA LEU A 165 -3.89 13.52 3.97
C LEU A 165 -3.21 12.81 5.13
N CYS A 166 -4.02 12.14 5.95
CA CYS A 166 -3.57 11.31 7.07
C CYS A 166 -4.46 10.06 7.19
N PHE A 167 -3.95 9.05 7.87
CA PHE A 167 -4.70 7.85 8.21
C PHE A 167 -5.59 8.09 9.44
N GLU A 168 -6.83 7.62 9.42
CA GLU A 168 -7.75 7.71 10.56
C GLU A 168 -7.28 6.79 11.69
N VAL A 169 -6.92 7.37 12.84
CA VAL A 169 -6.43 6.61 14.00
C VAL A 169 -7.55 5.79 14.62
N GLY A 170 -7.21 4.60 15.11
CA GLY A 170 -8.14 3.71 15.83
C GLY A 170 -9.00 2.83 14.92
N ARG A 171 -8.75 2.82 13.60
CA ARG A 171 -9.45 1.98 12.61
C ARG A 171 -8.52 0.92 12.01
N THR A 172 -9.13 -0.18 11.56
CA THR A 172 -8.56 -1.08 10.56
C THR A 172 -9.10 -0.71 9.18
N ILE A 173 -8.40 -1.05 8.10
CA ILE A 173 -8.79 -0.70 6.71
C ILE A 173 -8.77 0.84 6.47
N GLU A 174 -7.87 1.51 7.15
CA GLU A 174 -7.57 2.93 7.06
C GLU A 174 -6.89 3.33 5.75
N ASP A 175 -6.28 2.35 5.08
CA ASP A 175 -5.60 2.50 3.80
C ASP A 175 -6.55 2.81 2.64
N LEU A 176 -7.78 2.29 2.69
CA LEU A 176 -8.77 2.46 1.64
C LEU A 176 -9.19 3.93 1.46
N PRO A 177 -9.66 4.66 2.49
CA PRO A 177 -10.00 6.09 2.33
C PRO A 177 -8.77 6.96 2.07
N PHE A 178 -7.61 6.64 2.66
CA PHE A 178 -6.36 7.36 2.41
C PHE A 178 -5.96 7.27 0.94
N SER A 179 -5.82 6.07 0.41
CA SER A 179 -5.41 5.84 -0.98
C SER A 179 -6.41 6.42 -1.98
N PHE A 180 -7.71 6.32 -1.68
CA PHE A 180 -8.76 6.90 -2.52
C PHE A 180 -8.63 8.42 -2.64
N LYS A 181 -8.51 9.12 -1.51
CA LYS A 181 -8.31 10.58 -1.48
C LYS A 181 -6.98 10.98 -2.12
N ALA A 182 -5.90 10.24 -1.88
CA ALA A 182 -4.60 10.52 -2.49
C ALA A 182 -4.66 10.43 -4.02
N LEU A 183 -5.30 9.41 -4.57
CA LEU A 183 -5.51 9.28 -6.01
C LEU A 183 -6.39 10.37 -6.60
N TYR A 184 -7.38 10.84 -5.85
CA TYR A 184 -8.19 11.99 -6.27
C TYR A 184 -7.36 13.27 -6.40
N TYR A 185 -6.61 13.62 -5.35
CA TYR A 185 -5.85 14.86 -5.30
C TYR A 185 -4.58 14.86 -6.14
N ALA A 186 -4.04 13.70 -6.48
CA ALA A 186 -2.88 13.60 -7.36
C ALA A 186 -3.18 14.19 -8.74
N LYS A 187 -2.30 15.05 -9.26
CA LYS A 187 -2.42 15.53 -10.64
C LYS A 187 -2.33 14.39 -11.65
N SER A 188 -1.47 13.42 -11.38
CA SER A 188 -1.32 12.21 -12.20
C SER A 188 -0.79 11.01 -11.43
N VAL A 189 -1.08 9.84 -11.97
CA VAL A 189 -0.57 8.53 -11.52
C VAL A 189 0.14 7.88 -12.69
N VAL A 190 1.36 7.38 -12.48
CA VAL A 190 2.08 6.55 -13.45
C VAL A 190 2.05 5.09 -13.00
N THR A 191 1.64 4.17 -13.89
CA THR A 191 1.73 2.73 -13.65
C THR A 191 3.08 2.21 -14.13
N VAL A 192 3.71 1.32 -13.34
CA VAL A 192 5.08 0.86 -13.61
C VAL A 192 5.07 -0.63 -13.92
N PRO A 193 5.51 -1.04 -15.13
CA PRO A 193 5.56 -2.44 -15.54
C PRO A 193 6.70 -3.17 -14.82
N GLN A 194 6.63 -4.51 -14.81
CA GLN A 194 7.67 -5.41 -14.28
C GLN A 194 8.10 -5.11 -12.83
N THR A 195 7.25 -4.38 -12.09
CA THR A 195 7.51 -3.93 -10.73
C THR A 195 6.30 -4.28 -9.89
N ALA A 196 6.49 -5.08 -8.84
CA ALA A 196 5.39 -5.56 -8.03
C ALA A 196 5.72 -5.57 -6.53
N TYR A 197 4.71 -5.22 -5.75
CA TYR A 197 4.67 -5.47 -4.32
C TYR A 197 4.09 -6.86 -4.08
N THR A 198 4.75 -7.66 -3.28
CA THR A 198 4.31 -9.03 -2.95
C THR A 198 3.68 -9.04 -1.56
N TYR A 199 2.35 -9.16 -1.56
CA TYR A 199 1.60 -9.37 -0.34
C TYR A 199 1.79 -10.82 0.12
N SER A 200 2.56 -10.97 1.19
CA SER A 200 2.89 -12.25 1.79
C SER A 200 1.77 -12.73 2.71
N PHE A 201 1.76 -14.02 3.00
CA PHE A 201 0.87 -14.54 4.02
C PHE A 201 1.58 -14.55 5.38
N SER A 202 1.02 -13.87 6.36
CA SER A 202 1.43 -14.00 7.75
C SER A 202 0.27 -14.49 8.62
N ASP A 203 0.58 -15.34 9.60
CA ASP A 203 -0.42 -15.85 10.55
C ASP A 203 -0.96 -14.73 11.46
N ASN A 204 -0.19 -13.66 11.61
CA ASN A 204 -0.54 -12.47 12.42
C ASN A 204 -1.33 -11.42 11.65
N SER A 205 -1.67 -11.65 10.37
CA SER A 205 -2.42 -10.69 9.56
C SER A 205 -3.78 -10.36 10.20
N ILE A 206 -4.07 -9.08 10.33
CA ILE A 206 -5.33 -8.54 10.88
C ILE A 206 -6.55 -9.13 10.14
N LEU A 207 -6.42 -9.37 8.84
CA LEU A 207 -7.51 -9.87 7.98
C LEU A 207 -7.69 -11.40 8.04
N ASN A 208 -6.71 -12.16 8.59
CA ASN A 208 -6.74 -13.63 8.66
C ASN A 208 -7.11 -14.18 10.04
N THR A 209 -7.47 -13.31 10.97
CA THR A 209 -7.81 -13.70 12.34
C THR A 209 -9.02 -14.66 12.41
N GLN A 210 -8.98 -15.64 13.30
CA GLN A 210 -10.12 -16.51 13.64
C GLN A 210 -11.02 -15.90 14.73
N ASP A 211 -10.53 -14.88 15.43
CA ASP A 211 -11.26 -14.17 16.49
C ASP A 211 -12.50 -13.45 15.91
N LEU A 212 -13.68 -13.82 16.40
CA LEU A 212 -14.95 -13.29 15.94
C LEU A 212 -15.09 -11.78 16.19
N ALA A 213 -14.62 -11.31 17.35
CA ALA A 213 -14.68 -9.88 17.70
C ALA A 213 -13.81 -9.03 16.74
N LYS A 214 -12.62 -9.51 16.42
CA LYS A 214 -11.75 -8.88 15.41
C LYS A 214 -12.38 -8.91 14.02
N LYS A 215 -12.99 -10.02 13.61
CA LYS A 215 -13.72 -10.10 12.33
C LYS A 215 -14.88 -9.09 12.27
N MET A 216 -15.65 -8.97 13.35
CA MET A 216 -16.74 -8.00 13.42
C MET A 216 -16.23 -6.56 13.37
N ARG A 217 -15.11 -6.27 14.06
CA ARG A 217 -14.44 -4.95 13.99
C ARG A 217 -14.02 -4.65 12.55
N CYS A 218 -13.31 -5.56 11.89
CA CYS A 218 -12.90 -5.37 10.48
C CYS A 218 -14.10 -5.12 9.55
N ARG A 219 -15.23 -5.80 9.76
CA ARG A 219 -16.46 -5.57 8.96
C ARG A 219 -17.03 -4.17 9.18
N ARG A 220 -17.10 -3.70 10.44
CA ARG A 220 -17.56 -2.34 10.78
C ARG A 220 -16.64 -1.29 10.17
N ASP A 221 -15.33 -1.47 10.32
CA ASP A 221 -14.35 -0.53 9.81
C ASP A 221 -14.34 -0.49 8.26
N LEU A 222 -14.57 -1.64 7.60
CA LEU A 222 -14.75 -1.66 6.14
C LEU A 222 -16.02 -0.92 5.71
N ALA A 223 -17.13 -1.07 6.44
CA ALA A 223 -18.36 -0.34 6.16
C ALA A 223 -18.15 1.16 6.33
N HIS A 224 -17.50 1.58 7.42
CA HIS A 224 -17.11 2.98 7.67
C HIS A 224 -16.19 3.55 6.56
N SER A 225 -15.12 2.83 6.20
CA SER A 225 -14.23 3.24 5.11
C SER A 225 -14.96 3.40 3.78
N ARG A 226 -15.90 2.51 3.47
CA ARG A 226 -16.74 2.62 2.26
C ARG A 226 -17.71 3.80 2.32
N GLU A 227 -18.22 4.12 3.48
CA GLU A 227 -19.06 5.30 3.68
C GLU A 227 -18.26 6.59 3.48
N LEU A 228 -17.06 6.68 4.07
CA LEU A 228 -16.15 7.82 3.87
C LEU A 228 -15.85 8.07 2.39
N ILE A 229 -15.50 7.03 1.62
CA ILE A 229 -15.21 7.21 0.20
C ILE A 229 -16.46 7.53 -0.63
N ARG A 230 -17.64 7.02 -0.23
CA ARG A 230 -18.91 7.37 -0.88
C ARG A 230 -19.27 8.84 -0.65
N ASN A 231 -19.18 9.31 0.60
CA ASN A 231 -19.46 10.69 0.94
C ASN A 231 -18.49 11.62 0.20
N PHE A 232 -17.20 11.31 0.22
CA PHE A 232 -16.19 12.05 -0.54
C PHE A 232 -16.48 12.06 -2.05
N ALA A 233 -16.87 10.92 -2.63
CA ALA A 233 -17.20 10.84 -4.05
C ALA A 233 -18.44 11.70 -4.39
N ASN A 234 -19.48 11.70 -3.53
CA ASN A 234 -20.67 12.52 -3.71
C ASN A 234 -20.35 14.02 -3.61
N GLU A 235 -19.56 14.45 -2.60
CA GLU A 235 -19.11 15.83 -2.43
C GLU A 235 -18.34 16.37 -3.63
N HIS A 236 -17.63 15.49 -4.35
CA HIS A 236 -16.78 15.84 -5.49
C HIS A 236 -17.38 15.45 -6.85
N ASN A 237 -18.65 15.03 -6.89
CA ASN A 237 -19.34 14.57 -8.11
C ASN A 237 -18.57 13.47 -8.88
N LEU A 238 -17.96 12.51 -8.15
CA LEU A 238 -17.19 11.43 -8.74
C LEU A 238 -18.07 10.23 -9.02
N SER A 239 -18.14 9.81 -10.29
CA SER A 239 -18.67 8.50 -10.65
C SER A 239 -17.56 7.45 -10.54
N VAL A 240 -17.56 6.66 -9.47
CA VAL A 240 -16.51 5.66 -9.22
C VAL A 240 -17.05 4.26 -9.37
N PRO A 241 -16.55 3.47 -10.34
CA PRO A 241 -16.90 2.06 -10.46
C PRO A 241 -16.48 1.31 -9.19
N GLY A 242 -17.44 0.66 -8.51
CA GLY A 242 -17.17 -0.18 -7.34
C GLY A 242 -17.57 0.40 -5.98
N ILE A 243 -17.92 1.67 -5.89
CA ILE A 243 -18.61 2.22 -4.71
C ILE A 243 -20.11 1.94 -4.89
N GLY A 244 -20.62 0.89 -4.24
CA GLY A 244 -21.99 0.44 -4.36
C GLY A 244 -22.24 -0.64 -5.41
N TYR A 245 -21.26 -1.01 -6.21
CA TYR A 245 -21.37 -2.08 -7.18
C TYR A 245 -20.73 -3.37 -6.63
N HIS A 246 -21.57 -4.33 -6.25
CA HIS A 246 -21.12 -5.71 -6.24
C HIS A 246 -20.97 -6.13 -7.70
N PRO A 247 -19.77 -6.50 -8.20
CA PRO A 247 -19.67 -7.12 -9.50
C PRO A 247 -20.60 -8.35 -9.43
N GLY A 248 -21.61 -8.39 -10.29
CA GLY A 248 -22.52 -9.51 -10.32
C GLY A 248 -21.73 -10.81 -10.42
N ILE A 249 -22.30 -11.89 -9.91
CA ILE A 249 -21.70 -13.24 -9.90
C ILE A 249 -21.06 -13.61 -11.26
N LEU A 250 -21.59 -13.11 -12.36
CA LEU A 250 -21.07 -13.28 -13.72
C LEU A 250 -19.69 -12.67 -13.96
N VAL A 251 -19.38 -11.48 -13.42
CA VAL A 251 -18.04 -10.87 -13.55
C VAL A 251 -17.03 -11.59 -12.68
N TYR A 252 -17.44 -12.08 -11.51
CA TYR A 252 -16.63 -12.92 -10.65
C TYR A 252 -16.31 -14.25 -11.32
N LEU A 253 -17.31 -14.91 -11.92
CA LEU A 253 -17.17 -16.17 -12.64
C LEU A 253 -16.33 -16.02 -13.93
N ALA A 254 -16.54 -14.97 -14.73
CA ALA A 254 -15.75 -14.70 -15.92
C ALA A 254 -14.26 -14.47 -15.59
N ARG A 255 -13.95 -13.78 -14.47
CA ARG A 255 -12.57 -13.61 -13.99
C ARG A 255 -11.96 -14.91 -13.49
N LYS A 256 -12.72 -15.70 -12.74
CA LYS A 256 -12.27 -17.02 -12.29
C LYS A 256 -11.96 -17.94 -13.48
N PHE A 257 -12.79 -17.87 -14.53
CA PHE A 257 -12.58 -18.63 -15.77
C PHE A 257 -11.35 -18.14 -16.56
N CYS A 258 -11.15 -16.83 -16.73
CA CYS A 258 -9.96 -16.28 -17.39
C CYS A 258 -8.65 -16.64 -16.68
N LEU A 259 -8.65 -16.66 -15.34
CA LEU A 259 -7.45 -17.00 -14.55
C LEU A 259 -7.17 -18.51 -14.55
N THR A 260 -8.21 -19.37 -14.58
CA THR A 260 -8.05 -20.81 -14.73
C THR A 260 -7.56 -21.20 -16.13
N THR A 261 -8.01 -20.52 -17.18
CA THR A 261 -7.50 -20.72 -18.54
C THR A 261 -6.07 -20.19 -18.70
N ALA A 262 -5.72 -19.04 -18.13
CA ALA A 262 -4.32 -18.56 -18.13
C ALA A 262 -3.36 -19.53 -17.42
N ALA A 263 -3.78 -20.11 -16.30
CA ALA A 263 -3.00 -21.15 -15.60
C ALA A 263 -2.91 -22.46 -16.40
N ALA A 264 -3.97 -22.84 -17.13
CA ALA A 264 -3.99 -24.04 -17.97
C ALA A 264 -3.12 -23.91 -19.24
N PHE A 265 -2.86 -22.67 -19.71
CA PHE A 265 -1.97 -22.40 -20.85
C PHE A 265 -0.53 -22.07 -20.45
N GLY A 266 -0.11 -22.39 -19.23
CA GLY A 266 1.30 -22.31 -18.81
C GLY A 266 1.86 -20.89 -18.61
N TYR A 267 1.02 -19.87 -18.55
CA TYR A 267 1.44 -18.56 -18.12
C TYR A 267 1.70 -18.60 -16.61
N LYS A 268 2.95 -18.89 -16.22
CA LYS A 268 3.41 -18.64 -14.86
C LYS A 268 3.27 -17.15 -14.58
N CYS A 269 2.43 -16.79 -13.63
CA CYS A 269 2.48 -15.46 -13.02
C CYS A 269 3.85 -15.33 -12.33
N PHE A 270 4.79 -14.66 -12.98
CA PHE A 270 6.00 -14.17 -12.38
C PHE A 270 5.75 -12.84 -11.70
#